data_abc211149c4907aa35a62f8bdff0d7e8
#
_entry.id   abc211149c4907aa35a62f8bdff0d7e8
#
_cell.length_a   1.000
_cell.length_b   1.000
_cell.length_c   1.000
_cell.angle_alpha   90.00
_cell.angle_beta   90.00
_cell.angle_gamma   90.00
#
_symmetry.space_group_name_H-M   'P 1'
#
loop_
_entity.id
_entity.type
_entity.pdbx_description
1 polymer ?
#
loop_
_entity_poly.entity_id
_entity_poly.type
_entity_poly.pdbx_seq_one_letter_code
_entity_poly.pdbx_strand_id
1 'polypeptide(L)'
;MARILKTAYTFDDVLLVPNKSEVLPNQVSLKTQLTKTITLNIPLMSASMDTVTESKMAIAMAREGGIGIIHKNMTIEDQAKEVDRVKRQENGVITDPIFLNEDHTVREALELMSQYRISGVPVTRGTQLVGIITNRDIVFETNYDKVISEVMTKSPLVTAPEGTTLEEALEILKTHKIEKLPLVDSENNLKGLITIKDIEKVRAYPNAAKDSRGRLLCGASVGITNDMMDRVDALVKAQVDVITLDTAHGHSKGVIDGVKKIKAKYPDLQIIAGNVATAEATRDLAEAGADFIKVGIVPGSICTTRIVAGVGVPQLTAVMDCAEEGRKHGVPVIADGGLKYSGDIVKALAGGACACMMGSMLAGCEEAPGEMEIYQGRSYKVYRGMGSLGAMEKGSSDRYFQNGTKKFVPEGVEGRVAYKGPVADTLYQLIGGIRSGMGYLGAPTLEDLFENAGFVVQTASGIRESHPHDINITKEAPNYSVRE
;
A
#
# COMPACT_ATOMS: atom_id res chain seq x y z
N MET A 1 -4.04 -22.29 35.80
CA MET A 1 -3.98 -21.11 36.67
C MET A 1 -3.47 -19.93 35.84
N ALA A 2 -4.07 -18.74 35.98
CA ALA A 2 -3.56 -17.52 35.35
C ALA A 2 -2.17 -17.17 35.93
N ARG A 3 -1.25 -16.72 35.11
CA ARG A 3 0.12 -16.37 35.49
C ARG A 3 0.60 -15.13 34.72
N ILE A 4 1.47 -14.33 35.32
CA ILE A 4 2.22 -13.29 34.64
C ILE A 4 3.32 -13.97 33.84
N LEU A 5 3.32 -13.80 32.50
CA LEU A 5 4.27 -14.44 31.60
C LEU A 5 5.61 -13.70 31.58
N LYS A 6 5.59 -12.36 31.37
CA LYS A 6 6.77 -11.50 31.27
C LYS A 6 6.39 -10.03 31.33
N THR A 7 7.39 -9.15 31.50
CA THR A 7 7.27 -7.72 31.23
C THR A 7 7.25 -7.49 29.72
N ALA A 8 6.42 -6.57 29.25
CA ALA A 8 6.28 -6.24 27.83
C ALA A 8 6.37 -4.73 27.61
N TYR A 9 6.92 -4.31 26.47
CA TYR A 9 7.29 -2.95 26.14
C TYR A 9 6.57 -2.41 24.93
N THR A 10 6.18 -1.14 24.98
CA THR A 10 5.77 -0.33 23.85
C THR A 10 7.00 0.36 23.24
N PHE A 11 6.82 1.12 22.14
CA PHE A 11 7.91 1.93 21.59
C PHE A 11 8.34 3.07 22.53
N ASP A 12 7.44 3.56 23.40
CA ASP A 12 7.76 4.62 24.36
C ASP A 12 8.63 4.14 25.53
N ASP A 13 8.62 2.85 25.84
CA ASP A 13 9.34 2.31 26.99
C ASP A 13 10.85 2.15 26.74
N VAL A 14 11.31 2.30 25.50
CA VAL A 14 12.70 2.04 25.13
C VAL A 14 13.30 3.11 24.23
N LEU A 15 14.63 3.19 24.25
CA LEU A 15 15.44 3.91 23.25
C LEU A 15 16.45 2.95 22.63
N LEU A 16 16.86 3.25 21.39
CA LEU A 16 17.97 2.57 20.72
C LEU A 16 19.30 3.19 21.15
N VAL A 17 20.28 2.34 21.47
CA VAL A 17 21.61 2.77 21.87
C VAL A 17 22.43 3.14 20.64
N PRO A 18 23.00 4.35 20.54
CA PRO A 18 23.85 4.72 19.41
C PRO A 18 25.09 3.82 19.31
N ASN A 19 25.48 3.48 18.08
CA ASN A 19 26.68 2.70 17.80
C ASN A 19 27.72 3.53 17.03
N LYS A 20 28.97 3.03 16.96
CA LYS A 20 29.96 3.59 16.04
C LYS A 20 29.42 3.50 14.63
N SER A 21 29.37 4.63 13.92
CA SER A 21 28.85 4.69 12.55
C SER A 21 29.92 5.09 11.55
N GLU A 22 29.96 4.38 10.44
CA GLU A 22 30.79 4.72 9.26
C GLU A 22 29.88 5.01 8.04
N VAL A 23 28.55 5.11 8.25
CA VAL A 23 27.55 5.38 7.22
C VAL A 23 26.78 6.67 7.49
N LEU A 24 26.58 7.48 6.45
CA LEU A 24 25.78 8.68 6.53
C LEU A 24 24.29 8.38 6.22
N PRO A 25 23.33 9.16 6.73
CA PRO A 25 21.89 8.94 6.48
C PRO A 25 21.49 8.85 5.01
N ASN A 26 22.19 9.55 4.11
CA ASN A 26 21.93 9.48 2.65
C ASN A 26 22.54 8.25 1.95
N GLN A 27 23.36 7.47 2.65
CA GLN A 27 24.01 6.26 2.13
C GLN A 27 23.30 4.98 2.52
N VAL A 28 22.34 5.03 3.46
CA VAL A 28 21.62 3.85 3.92
C VAL A 28 20.58 3.40 2.91
N SER A 29 20.40 2.10 2.80
CA SER A 29 19.34 1.47 1.99
C SER A 29 18.12 1.13 2.83
N LEU A 30 16.95 1.62 2.42
CA LEU A 30 15.66 1.29 3.03
C LEU A 30 14.94 0.14 2.33
N LYS A 31 15.60 -0.44 1.33
CA LYS A 31 15.02 -1.52 0.52
C LYS A 31 14.80 -2.75 1.37
N THR A 32 13.60 -3.32 1.29
CA THR A 32 13.22 -4.55 1.97
C THR A 32 12.71 -5.56 0.97
N GLN A 33 13.33 -6.75 0.98
CA GLN A 33 12.85 -7.89 0.21
C GLN A 33 11.87 -8.67 1.09
N LEU A 34 10.60 -8.52 0.83
CA LEU A 34 9.57 -9.23 1.60
C LEU A 34 9.52 -10.70 1.20
N THR A 35 9.30 -10.99 -0.10
CA THR A 35 9.37 -12.35 -0.68
C THR A 35 10.22 -12.37 -1.94
N LYS A 36 10.30 -13.52 -2.61
CA LYS A 36 11.00 -13.64 -3.90
C LYS A 36 10.41 -12.74 -4.99
N THR A 37 9.14 -12.34 -4.85
CA THR A 37 8.40 -11.59 -5.86
C THR A 37 8.06 -10.16 -5.46
N ILE A 38 8.08 -9.82 -4.15
CA ILE A 38 7.74 -8.50 -3.65
C ILE A 38 8.96 -7.86 -2.97
N THR A 39 9.38 -6.74 -3.53
CA THR A 39 10.41 -5.86 -2.96
C THR A 39 9.83 -4.47 -2.80
N LEU A 40 9.97 -3.88 -1.62
CA LEU A 40 9.66 -2.47 -1.37
C LEU A 40 10.98 -1.67 -1.32
N ASN A 41 10.95 -0.45 -1.83
CA ASN A 41 12.08 0.47 -1.79
C ASN A 41 12.11 1.29 -0.49
N ILE A 42 10.98 1.36 0.22
CA ILE A 42 10.85 1.84 1.60
C ILE A 42 10.01 0.85 2.42
N PRO A 43 10.30 0.63 3.71
CA PRO A 43 9.62 -0.37 4.54
C PRO A 43 8.29 0.15 5.12
N LEU A 44 7.48 0.84 4.29
CA LEU A 44 6.26 1.52 4.72
C LEU A 44 5.04 1.05 3.94
N MET A 45 3.94 0.82 4.66
CA MET A 45 2.67 0.35 4.11
C MET A 45 1.51 1.20 4.65
N SER A 46 0.48 1.47 3.82
CA SER A 46 -0.76 2.08 4.31
C SER A 46 -1.79 1.02 4.69
N ALA A 47 -2.47 1.26 5.82
CA ALA A 47 -3.38 0.29 6.44
C ALA A 47 -4.70 0.11 5.66
N SER A 48 -5.23 -1.10 5.71
CA SER A 48 -6.49 -1.50 5.07
C SER A 48 -7.72 -0.98 5.83
N MET A 49 -7.84 0.35 5.91
CA MET A 49 -8.92 1.03 6.64
C MET A 49 -9.69 1.95 5.70
N ASP A 50 -11.01 2.02 5.87
CA ASP A 50 -11.93 2.75 4.99
C ASP A 50 -11.79 4.29 5.05
N THR A 51 -10.93 4.80 5.93
CA THR A 51 -10.52 6.20 6.01
C THR A 51 -9.02 6.40 5.75
N VAL A 52 -8.31 5.37 5.24
CA VAL A 52 -6.86 5.44 4.98
C VAL A 52 -6.50 5.06 3.55
N THR A 53 -6.93 3.87 3.05
CA THR A 53 -6.40 3.34 1.79
C THR A 53 -7.47 2.91 0.79
N GLU A 54 -7.62 3.70 -0.24
CA GLU A 54 -8.20 3.35 -1.54
C GLU A 54 -7.14 3.56 -2.64
N SER A 55 -7.52 3.51 -3.91
CA SER A 55 -6.56 3.58 -5.04
C SER A 55 -5.66 4.81 -5.03
N LYS A 56 -6.17 5.99 -4.64
CA LYS A 56 -5.36 7.22 -4.57
C LYS A 56 -4.17 7.08 -3.60
N MET A 57 -4.44 6.62 -2.38
CA MET A 57 -3.41 6.37 -1.37
C MET A 57 -2.48 5.24 -1.82
N ALA A 58 -3.02 4.13 -2.35
CA ALA A 58 -2.21 3.01 -2.80
C ALA A 58 -1.24 3.40 -3.94
N ILE A 59 -1.70 4.22 -4.89
CA ILE A 59 -0.86 4.77 -5.96
C ILE A 59 0.27 5.64 -5.39
N ALA A 60 -0.06 6.57 -4.49
CA ALA A 60 0.92 7.47 -3.91
C ALA A 60 1.95 6.72 -3.07
N MET A 61 1.52 5.75 -2.24
CA MET A 61 2.42 4.87 -1.49
C MET A 61 3.38 4.09 -2.38
N ALA A 62 2.88 3.50 -3.47
CA ALA A 62 3.70 2.72 -4.39
C ALA A 62 4.70 3.60 -5.17
N ARG A 63 4.32 4.84 -5.54
CA ARG A 63 5.21 5.82 -6.17
C ARG A 63 6.41 6.19 -5.31
N GLU A 64 6.19 6.31 -4.01
CA GLU A 64 7.27 6.59 -3.05
C GLU A 64 8.08 5.35 -2.67
N GLY A 65 7.70 4.16 -3.16
CA GLY A 65 8.43 2.92 -2.98
C GLY A 65 7.88 1.98 -1.92
N GLY A 66 6.74 2.32 -1.31
CA GLY A 66 5.98 1.48 -0.38
C GLY A 66 4.87 0.68 -1.05
N ILE A 67 3.85 0.30 -0.28
CA ILE A 67 2.65 -0.37 -0.80
C ILE A 67 1.40 0.06 -0.03
N GLY A 68 0.28 0.22 -0.73
CA GLY A 68 -1.04 0.43 -0.12
C GLY A 68 -1.86 -0.85 -0.11
N ILE A 69 -2.56 -1.08 1.02
CA ILE A 69 -3.49 -2.21 1.15
C ILE A 69 -4.93 -1.67 1.12
N ILE A 70 -5.63 -1.91 0.02
CA ILE A 70 -7.00 -1.43 -0.19
C ILE A 70 -7.95 -2.16 0.77
N HIS A 71 -8.80 -1.39 1.45
CA HIS A 71 -9.75 -1.93 2.43
C HIS A 71 -10.89 -2.71 1.75
N LYS A 72 -11.54 -3.60 2.52
CA LYS A 72 -12.65 -4.44 2.07
C LYS A 72 -14.05 -3.89 2.36
N ASN A 73 -14.16 -2.72 2.99
CA ASN A 73 -15.44 -2.12 3.42
C ASN A 73 -16.19 -1.50 2.23
N MET A 74 -16.33 -2.27 1.17
CA MET A 74 -16.99 -1.95 -0.10
C MET A 74 -17.40 -3.26 -0.80
N THR A 75 -18.13 -3.16 -1.92
CA THR A 75 -18.51 -4.35 -2.71
C THR A 75 -17.27 -5.03 -3.30
N ILE A 76 -17.41 -6.31 -3.70
CA ILE A 76 -16.33 -7.08 -4.34
C ILE A 76 -15.90 -6.38 -5.63
N GLU A 77 -16.87 -5.93 -6.42
CA GLU A 77 -16.65 -5.27 -7.69
C GLU A 77 -15.93 -3.92 -7.53
N ASP A 78 -16.30 -3.13 -6.53
CA ASP A 78 -15.68 -1.83 -6.30
C ASP A 78 -14.24 -1.98 -5.79
N GLN A 79 -13.98 -2.96 -4.91
CA GLN A 79 -12.61 -3.23 -4.45
C GLN A 79 -11.73 -3.72 -5.62
N ALA A 80 -12.23 -4.58 -6.49
CA ALA A 80 -11.52 -5.01 -7.69
C ALA A 80 -11.23 -3.85 -8.65
N LYS A 81 -12.18 -2.90 -8.81
CA LYS A 81 -11.97 -1.65 -9.58
C LYS A 81 -10.89 -0.77 -8.96
N GLU A 82 -10.86 -0.66 -7.62
CA GLU A 82 -9.80 0.11 -6.95
C GLU A 82 -8.41 -0.50 -7.20
N VAL A 83 -8.27 -1.83 -7.15
CA VAL A 83 -7.03 -2.53 -7.52
C VAL A 83 -6.68 -2.29 -8.99
N ASP A 84 -7.64 -2.47 -9.91
CA ASP A 84 -7.43 -2.25 -11.35
C ASP A 84 -6.95 -0.82 -11.65
N ARG A 85 -7.50 0.20 -10.95
CA ARG A 85 -7.03 1.59 -11.05
C ARG A 85 -5.56 1.74 -10.69
N VAL A 86 -5.09 1.07 -9.64
CA VAL A 86 -3.67 1.10 -9.26
C VAL A 86 -2.81 0.42 -10.33
N LYS A 87 -3.23 -0.78 -10.75
CA LYS A 87 -2.48 -1.59 -11.73
C LYS A 87 -2.39 -0.93 -13.12
N ARG A 88 -3.35 -0.07 -13.47
CA ARG A 88 -3.36 0.69 -14.73
C ARG A 88 -2.72 2.07 -14.64
N GLN A 89 -2.35 2.54 -13.43
CA GLN A 89 -1.87 3.92 -13.26
C GLN A 89 -0.50 4.19 -13.86
N GLU A 90 0.40 3.22 -13.81
CA GLU A 90 1.74 3.30 -14.37
C GLU A 90 2.12 1.98 -15.03
N ASN A 91 2.36 2.06 -16.32
CA ASN A 91 2.98 1.00 -17.09
C ASN A 91 4.15 1.64 -17.81
N GLY A 92 5.37 1.14 -17.61
CA GLY A 92 6.48 1.56 -18.47
C GLY A 92 6.16 1.17 -19.91
N VAL A 93 5.79 -0.10 -20.11
CA VAL A 93 5.22 -0.64 -21.35
C VAL A 93 3.85 -1.22 -21.02
N ILE A 94 2.80 -0.71 -21.65
CA ILE A 94 1.45 -1.27 -21.55
C ILE A 94 1.42 -2.53 -22.41
N THR A 95 1.53 -3.71 -21.79
CA THR A 95 1.56 -5.02 -22.49
C THR A 95 0.20 -5.55 -22.92
N ASP A 96 -0.88 -4.97 -22.41
CA ASP A 96 -2.27 -5.28 -22.78
C ASP A 96 -3.02 -3.95 -22.98
N PRO A 97 -2.74 -3.24 -24.09
CA PRO A 97 -3.33 -1.94 -24.34
C PRO A 97 -4.82 -2.07 -24.65
N ILE A 98 -5.61 -1.16 -24.10
CA ILE A 98 -7.00 -0.99 -24.51
C ILE A 98 -6.99 -0.58 -25.99
N PHE A 99 -7.76 -1.28 -26.81
CA PHE A 99 -7.90 -0.99 -28.23
C PHE A 99 -9.36 -0.98 -28.63
N LEU A 100 -9.65 -0.42 -29.80
CA LEU A 100 -10.97 -0.44 -30.46
C LEU A 100 -10.84 -1.06 -31.83
N ASN A 101 -11.92 -1.67 -32.31
CA ASN A 101 -12.01 -2.08 -33.72
C ASN A 101 -12.39 -0.86 -34.58
N GLU A 102 -12.00 -0.89 -35.83
CA GLU A 102 -12.18 0.24 -36.76
C GLU A 102 -13.66 0.60 -37.06
N ASP A 103 -14.60 -0.25 -36.72
CA ASP A 103 -16.07 -0.09 -36.92
C ASP A 103 -16.77 0.54 -35.70
N HIS A 104 -16.08 0.74 -34.57
CA HIS A 104 -16.63 1.49 -33.43
C HIS A 104 -16.87 2.96 -33.80
N THR A 105 -17.76 3.60 -33.06
CA THR A 105 -18.09 5.03 -33.24
C THR A 105 -17.14 5.93 -32.45
N VAL A 106 -17.09 7.21 -32.86
CA VAL A 106 -16.37 8.26 -32.11
C VAL A 106 -16.93 8.39 -30.69
N ARG A 107 -18.23 8.21 -30.49
CA ARG A 107 -18.91 8.20 -29.18
C ARG A 107 -18.33 7.13 -28.27
N GLU A 108 -18.26 5.89 -28.74
CA GLU A 108 -17.68 4.77 -27.98
C GLU A 108 -16.21 5.00 -27.64
N ALA A 109 -15.45 5.60 -28.57
CA ALA A 109 -14.07 5.99 -28.31
C ALA A 109 -13.96 7.03 -27.18
N LEU A 110 -14.83 8.06 -27.21
CA LEU A 110 -14.86 9.09 -26.15
C LEU A 110 -15.26 8.53 -24.80
N GLU A 111 -16.27 7.65 -24.76
CA GLU A 111 -16.70 6.98 -23.53
C GLU A 111 -15.57 6.14 -22.93
N LEU A 112 -14.89 5.33 -23.77
CA LEU A 112 -13.73 4.54 -23.37
C LEU A 112 -12.59 5.41 -22.85
N MET A 113 -12.24 6.48 -23.58
CA MET A 113 -11.18 7.39 -23.21
C MET A 113 -11.50 8.13 -21.90
N SER A 114 -12.76 8.50 -21.68
CA SER A 114 -13.24 9.10 -20.43
C SER A 114 -13.19 8.11 -19.27
N GLN A 115 -13.70 6.90 -19.47
CA GLN A 115 -13.74 5.83 -18.47
C GLN A 115 -12.33 5.52 -17.93
N TYR A 116 -11.35 5.39 -18.83
CA TYR A 116 -9.96 5.05 -18.49
C TYR A 116 -9.03 6.24 -18.34
N ARG A 117 -9.52 7.48 -18.54
CA ARG A 117 -8.75 8.73 -18.48
C ARG A 117 -7.51 8.73 -19.38
N ILE A 118 -7.67 8.17 -20.59
CA ILE A 118 -6.62 8.10 -21.61
C ILE A 118 -6.92 9.07 -22.76
N SER A 119 -5.88 9.56 -23.45
CA SER A 119 -5.98 10.57 -24.49
C SER A 119 -5.90 10.00 -25.91
N GLY A 120 -6.00 8.68 -26.06
CA GLY A 120 -6.01 8.01 -27.34
C GLY A 120 -5.83 6.51 -27.21
N VAL A 121 -6.32 5.81 -28.21
CA VAL A 121 -6.50 4.37 -28.22
C VAL A 121 -6.00 3.80 -29.56
N PRO A 122 -5.17 2.74 -29.59
CA PRO A 122 -4.89 1.98 -30.80
C PRO A 122 -6.15 1.42 -31.43
N VAL A 123 -6.22 1.42 -32.74
CA VAL A 123 -7.32 0.83 -33.50
C VAL A 123 -6.82 -0.38 -34.27
N THR A 124 -7.55 -1.49 -34.14
CA THR A 124 -7.16 -2.78 -34.74
C THR A 124 -8.24 -3.32 -35.65
N ARG A 125 -7.82 -4.22 -36.54
CA ARG A 125 -8.69 -5.15 -37.27
C ARG A 125 -8.33 -6.56 -36.82
N GLY A 126 -9.14 -7.14 -35.94
CA GLY A 126 -8.72 -8.31 -35.18
C GLY A 126 -7.56 -7.96 -34.24
N THR A 127 -6.38 -8.53 -34.45
CA THR A 127 -5.15 -8.23 -33.70
C THR A 127 -4.23 -7.22 -34.40
N GLN A 128 -4.42 -7.00 -35.73
CA GLN A 128 -3.56 -6.13 -36.54
C GLN A 128 -3.82 -4.66 -36.26
N LEU A 129 -2.77 -3.89 -36.03
CA LEU A 129 -2.83 -2.44 -35.87
C LEU A 129 -3.14 -1.77 -37.21
N VAL A 130 -4.24 -1.01 -37.29
CA VAL A 130 -4.68 -0.29 -38.51
C VAL A 130 -4.71 1.22 -38.33
N GLY A 131 -4.70 1.71 -37.08
CA GLY A 131 -4.75 3.12 -36.81
C GLY A 131 -4.56 3.45 -35.32
N ILE A 132 -4.64 4.73 -35.02
CA ILE A 132 -4.75 5.25 -33.66
C ILE A 132 -5.74 6.40 -33.63
N ILE A 133 -6.62 6.43 -32.64
CA ILE A 133 -7.54 7.54 -32.43
C ILE A 133 -7.16 8.29 -31.16
N THR A 134 -7.05 9.60 -31.23
CA THR A 134 -6.61 10.45 -30.13
C THR A 134 -7.55 11.65 -29.95
N ASN A 135 -7.42 12.37 -28.83
CA ASN A 135 -8.15 13.62 -28.62
C ASN A 135 -7.94 14.64 -29.76
N ARG A 136 -6.77 14.64 -30.42
CA ARG A 136 -6.49 15.54 -31.55
C ARG A 136 -7.36 15.22 -32.77
N ASP A 137 -7.60 13.93 -32.99
CA ASP A 137 -8.43 13.49 -34.12
C ASP A 137 -9.91 13.83 -33.88
N ILE A 138 -10.36 13.87 -32.63
CA ILE A 138 -11.78 14.05 -32.26
C ILE A 138 -12.16 15.49 -31.97
N VAL A 139 -11.21 16.35 -31.61
CA VAL A 139 -11.48 17.71 -31.07
C VAL A 139 -12.33 18.60 -31.98
N PHE A 140 -12.30 18.37 -33.29
CA PHE A 140 -13.07 19.11 -34.28
C PHE A 140 -14.24 18.28 -34.89
N GLU A 141 -14.43 17.03 -34.44
CA GLU A 141 -15.51 16.21 -34.94
C GLU A 141 -16.81 16.54 -34.18
N THR A 142 -17.87 16.76 -34.95
CA THR A 142 -19.20 17.11 -34.42
C THR A 142 -20.21 15.95 -34.55
N ASN A 143 -19.92 15.00 -35.43
CA ASN A 143 -20.73 13.81 -35.60
C ASN A 143 -20.12 12.61 -34.87
N TYR A 144 -20.53 12.40 -33.62
CA TYR A 144 -20.02 11.32 -32.78
C TYR A 144 -20.54 9.92 -33.17
N ASP A 145 -21.50 9.80 -34.06
CA ASP A 145 -22.01 8.51 -34.58
C ASP A 145 -21.20 8.01 -35.80
N LYS A 146 -20.20 8.80 -36.22
CA LYS A 146 -19.24 8.43 -37.25
C LYS A 146 -18.35 7.27 -36.79
N VAL A 147 -18.00 6.36 -37.70
CA VAL A 147 -17.08 5.27 -37.41
C VAL A 147 -15.65 5.82 -37.27
N ILE A 148 -14.89 5.29 -36.27
CA ILE A 148 -13.55 5.79 -35.98
C ILE A 148 -12.57 5.63 -37.14
N SER A 149 -12.79 4.65 -38.03
CA SER A 149 -11.98 4.48 -39.25
C SER A 149 -12.02 5.66 -40.20
N GLU A 150 -12.99 6.57 -40.10
CA GLU A 150 -13.05 7.78 -40.90
C GLU A 150 -12.30 8.95 -40.28
N VAL A 151 -12.05 8.91 -38.96
CA VAL A 151 -11.52 10.03 -38.16
C VAL A 151 -10.09 9.76 -37.68
N MET A 152 -9.76 8.50 -37.42
CA MET A 152 -8.47 8.09 -36.86
C MET A 152 -7.27 8.42 -37.77
N THR A 153 -6.09 8.56 -37.17
CA THR A 153 -4.83 8.53 -37.89
C THR A 153 -4.57 7.08 -38.38
N LYS A 154 -4.48 6.90 -39.69
CA LYS A 154 -4.35 5.58 -40.35
C LYS A 154 -2.88 5.15 -40.52
N SER A 155 -2.69 3.85 -40.75
CA SER A 155 -1.40 3.29 -41.17
C SER A 155 -0.92 3.94 -42.49
N PRO A 156 0.40 4.18 -42.69
CA PRO A 156 1.51 3.69 -41.83
C PRO A 156 1.69 4.55 -40.57
N LEU A 157 1.73 3.86 -39.43
CA LEU A 157 2.01 4.47 -38.13
C LEU A 157 3.49 4.31 -37.77
N VAL A 158 4.01 5.23 -36.95
CA VAL A 158 5.28 5.01 -36.27
C VAL A 158 5.06 3.95 -35.18
N THR A 159 5.71 2.83 -35.31
CA THR A 159 5.65 1.68 -34.40
C THR A 159 7.04 1.24 -33.99
N ALA A 160 7.13 0.42 -32.95
CA ALA A 160 8.38 -0.23 -32.55
C ALA A 160 8.15 -1.73 -32.26
N PRO A 161 9.16 -2.56 -32.29
CA PRO A 161 9.02 -3.98 -31.95
C PRO A 161 8.71 -4.20 -30.48
N GLU A 162 8.07 -5.33 -30.16
CA GLU A 162 7.94 -5.81 -28.79
C GLU A 162 9.33 -5.94 -28.15
N GLY A 163 9.48 -5.52 -26.87
CA GLY A 163 10.75 -5.50 -26.16
C GLY A 163 11.56 -4.19 -26.29
N THR A 164 11.06 -3.20 -27.06
CA THR A 164 11.67 -1.85 -27.11
C THR A 164 11.77 -1.26 -25.69
N THR A 165 12.94 -0.77 -25.33
CA THR A 165 13.19 -0.12 -24.03
C THR A 165 12.55 1.27 -23.97
N LEU A 166 12.36 1.79 -22.74
CA LEU A 166 11.79 3.13 -22.57
C LEU A 166 12.68 4.23 -23.11
N GLU A 167 14.00 4.05 -23.07
CA GLU A 167 15.01 4.96 -23.64
C GLU A 167 14.91 5.01 -25.17
N GLU A 168 14.86 3.86 -25.84
CA GLU A 168 14.67 3.75 -27.29
C GLU A 168 13.31 4.35 -27.71
N ALA A 169 12.25 4.01 -26.95
CA ALA A 169 10.91 4.55 -27.20
C ALA A 169 10.87 6.08 -27.09
N LEU A 170 11.57 6.65 -26.10
CA LEU A 170 11.67 8.10 -25.94
C LEU A 170 12.30 8.77 -27.16
N GLU A 171 13.39 8.23 -27.69
CA GLU A 171 14.05 8.78 -28.86
C GLU A 171 13.16 8.70 -30.13
N ILE A 172 12.39 7.63 -30.27
CA ILE A 172 11.41 7.49 -31.35
C ILE A 172 10.29 8.52 -31.19
N LEU A 173 9.68 8.61 -29.99
CA LEU A 173 8.61 9.57 -29.69
C LEU A 173 9.05 11.01 -29.95
N LYS A 174 10.27 11.37 -29.55
CA LYS A 174 10.87 12.70 -29.73
C LYS A 174 11.17 13.01 -31.19
N THR A 175 11.79 12.08 -31.91
CA THR A 175 12.15 12.23 -33.33
C THR A 175 10.92 12.46 -34.20
N HIS A 176 9.86 11.68 -33.94
CA HIS A 176 8.63 11.73 -34.72
C HIS A 176 7.59 12.71 -34.14
N LYS A 177 7.88 13.37 -32.99
CA LYS A 177 6.98 14.31 -32.28
C LYS A 177 5.60 13.73 -31.99
N ILE A 178 5.56 12.45 -31.61
CA ILE A 178 4.34 11.70 -31.23
C ILE A 178 4.33 11.44 -29.74
N GLU A 179 3.14 11.24 -29.16
CA GLU A 179 2.96 11.01 -27.73
C GLU A 179 2.72 9.53 -27.38
N LYS A 180 2.44 8.70 -28.39
CA LYS A 180 2.10 7.30 -28.22
C LYS A 180 2.81 6.47 -29.27
N LEU A 181 3.45 5.39 -28.83
CA LEU A 181 4.21 4.47 -29.66
C LEU A 181 3.61 3.06 -29.50
N PRO A 182 2.81 2.59 -30.47
CA PRO A 182 2.36 1.21 -30.50
C PRO A 182 3.53 0.26 -30.68
N LEU A 183 3.54 -0.84 -29.93
CA LEU A 183 4.46 -1.94 -30.07
C LEU A 183 3.79 -3.06 -30.84
N VAL A 184 4.46 -3.60 -31.85
CA VAL A 184 3.93 -4.62 -32.74
C VAL A 184 4.92 -5.78 -32.92
N ASP A 185 4.39 -6.94 -33.29
CA ASP A 185 5.18 -8.07 -33.76
C ASP A 185 5.50 -7.96 -35.27
N SER A 186 6.19 -8.96 -35.81
CA SER A 186 6.56 -9.03 -37.23
C SER A 186 5.38 -9.07 -38.21
N GLU A 187 4.18 -9.43 -37.71
CA GLU A 187 2.94 -9.47 -38.49
C GLU A 187 2.08 -8.21 -38.29
N ASN A 188 2.63 -7.17 -37.63
CA ASN A 188 1.94 -5.92 -37.27
C ASN A 188 0.77 -6.13 -36.30
N ASN A 189 0.77 -7.20 -35.49
CA ASN A 189 -0.22 -7.34 -34.43
C ASN A 189 0.18 -6.47 -33.24
N LEU A 190 -0.80 -5.80 -32.64
CA LEU A 190 -0.61 -4.96 -31.46
C LEU A 190 -0.20 -5.82 -30.24
N LYS A 191 0.97 -5.52 -29.66
CA LYS A 191 1.54 -6.20 -28.48
C LYS A 191 1.67 -5.28 -27.27
N GLY A 192 1.70 -3.98 -27.51
CA GLY A 192 1.87 -3.04 -26.43
C GLY A 192 1.69 -1.59 -26.86
N LEU A 193 1.80 -0.71 -25.89
CA LEU A 193 1.78 0.73 -26.11
C LEU A 193 2.72 1.41 -25.09
N ILE A 194 3.55 2.33 -25.57
CA ILE A 194 4.35 3.22 -24.72
C ILE A 194 3.86 4.65 -24.96
N THR A 195 3.66 5.42 -23.88
CA THR A 195 3.31 6.83 -24.01
C THR A 195 4.38 7.71 -23.36
N ILE A 196 4.47 8.96 -23.82
CA ILE A 196 5.39 9.96 -23.23
C ILE A 196 5.09 10.15 -21.74
N LYS A 197 3.80 10.12 -21.35
CA LYS A 197 3.38 10.23 -19.96
C LYS A 197 3.90 9.09 -19.07
N ASP A 198 3.98 7.87 -19.59
CA ASP A 198 4.51 6.74 -18.84
C ASP A 198 6.01 6.88 -18.60
N ILE A 199 6.75 7.37 -19.60
CA ILE A 199 8.18 7.68 -19.48
C ILE A 199 8.42 8.82 -18.47
N GLU A 200 7.62 9.89 -18.53
CA GLU A 200 7.68 11.01 -17.57
C GLU A 200 7.42 10.53 -16.14
N LYS A 201 6.43 9.67 -15.92
CA LYS A 201 6.13 9.09 -14.60
C LYS A 201 7.28 8.24 -14.06
N VAL A 202 7.90 7.41 -14.91
CA VAL A 202 9.08 6.61 -14.48
C VAL A 202 10.22 7.52 -14.04
N ARG A 203 10.43 8.64 -14.71
CA ARG A 203 11.44 9.64 -14.32
C ARG A 203 11.07 10.42 -13.06
N ALA A 204 9.78 10.75 -12.90
CA ALA A 204 9.28 11.47 -11.72
C ALA A 204 9.32 10.62 -10.45
N TYR A 205 9.12 9.30 -10.58
CA TYR A 205 9.06 8.36 -9.45
C TYR A 205 10.08 7.22 -9.59
N PRO A 206 11.38 7.51 -9.50
CA PRO A 206 12.44 6.50 -9.71
C PRO A 206 12.46 5.42 -8.63
N ASN A 207 11.89 5.71 -7.45
CA ASN A 207 11.81 4.79 -6.32
C ASN A 207 10.51 3.98 -6.29
N ALA A 208 9.63 4.11 -7.30
CA ALA A 208 8.34 3.42 -7.27
C ALA A 208 8.48 1.91 -7.11
N ALA A 209 7.66 1.35 -6.22
CA ALA A 209 7.56 -0.09 -6.00
C ALA A 209 6.71 -0.71 -7.11
N LYS A 210 7.30 -1.57 -7.92
CA LYS A 210 6.71 -2.13 -9.14
C LYS A 210 6.83 -3.64 -9.19
N ASP A 211 5.86 -4.26 -9.84
CA ASP A 211 5.90 -5.69 -10.17
C ASP A 211 6.85 -5.97 -11.37
N SER A 212 7.02 -7.23 -11.72
CA SER A 212 7.87 -7.66 -12.84
C SER A 212 7.43 -7.12 -14.21
N ARG A 213 6.20 -6.59 -14.33
CA ARG A 213 5.66 -5.95 -15.54
C ARG A 213 5.78 -4.43 -15.50
N GLY A 214 6.45 -3.85 -14.49
CA GLY A 214 6.63 -2.41 -14.34
C GLY A 214 5.40 -1.67 -13.82
N ARG A 215 4.37 -2.35 -13.30
CA ARG A 215 3.16 -1.76 -12.75
C ARG A 215 3.29 -1.58 -11.24
N LEU A 216 2.63 -0.56 -10.69
CA LEU A 216 2.65 -0.29 -9.26
C LEU A 216 2.19 -1.48 -8.43
N LEU A 217 2.87 -1.75 -7.32
CA LEU A 217 2.47 -2.76 -6.36
C LEU A 217 1.19 -2.34 -5.62
N CYS A 218 0.28 -3.28 -5.44
CA CYS A 218 -0.98 -3.07 -4.76
C CYS A 218 -1.39 -4.30 -3.95
N GLY A 219 -1.80 -4.08 -2.71
CA GLY A 219 -2.44 -5.11 -1.90
C GLY A 219 -3.91 -4.81 -1.67
N ALA A 220 -4.67 -5.82 -1.27
CA ALA A 220 -6.06 -5.69 -0.89
C ALA A 220 -6.42 -6.61 0.27
N SER A 221 -7.29 -6.15 1.18
CA SER A 221 -7.71 -6.95 2.32
C SER A 221 -8.97 -7.77 2.03
N VAL A 222 -9.04 -8.93 2.68
CA VAL A 222 -10.21 -9.81 2.73
C VAL A 222 -10.51 -10.22 4.17
N GLY A 223 -11.76 -10.56 4.47
CA GLY A 223 -12.18 -11.08 5.77
C GLY A 223 -12.49 -12.58 5.71
N ILE A 224 -12.78 -13.16 6.87
CA ILE A 224 -13.28 -14.55 6.98
C ILE A 224 -14.80 -14.52 6.86
N THR A 225 -15.29 -14.43 5.65
CA THR A 225 -16.71 -14.38 5.30
C THR A 225 -17.05 -15.53 4.33
N ASN A 226 -18.32 -15.80 4.13
CA ASN A 226 -18.76 -16.85 3.20
C ASN A 226 -18.34 -16.55 1.74
N ASP A 227 -18.28 -15.26 1.37
CA ASP A 227 -17.88 -14.74 0.07
C ASP A 227 -16.37 -14.47 -0.05
N MET A 228 -15.56 -14.89 0.93
CA MET A 228 -14.10 -14.66 0.92
C MET A 228 -13.44 -15.08 -0.39
N MET A 229 -13.78 -16.27 -0.89
CA MET A 229 -13.15 -16.78 -2.11
C MET A 229 -13.61 -16.05 -3.37
N ASP A 230 -14.87 -15.62 -3.44
CA ASP A 230 -15.38 -14.83 -4.58
C ASP A 230 -14.64 -13.48 -4.63
N ARG A 231 -14.40 -12.86 -3.47
CA ARG A 231 -13.60 -11.64 -3.35
C ARG A 231 -12.14 -11.87 -3.76
N VAL A 232 -11.50 -12.94 -3.29
CA VAL A 232 -10.14 -13.32 -3.70
C VAL A 232 -10.07 -13.52 -5.22
N ASP A 233 -11.03 -14.23 -5.82
CA ASP A 233 -11.09 -14.47 -7.26
C ASP A 233 -11.17 -13.16 -8.07
N ALA A 234 -12.01 -12.23 -7.63
CA ALA A 234 -12.13 -10.91 -8.27
C ALA A 234 -10.83 -10.09 -8.15
N LEU A 235 -10.18 -10.12 -6.99
CA LEU A 235 -8.91 -9.42 -6.75
C LEU A 235 -7.76 -10.02 -7.56
N VAL A 236 -7.68 -11.35 -7.67
CA VAL A 236 -6.69 -12.04 -8.51
C VAL A 236 -6.93 -11.71 -9.99
N LYS A 237 -8.19 -11.66 -10.44
CA LYS A 237 -8.52 -11.21 -11.80
C LYS A 237 -8.10 -9.76 -12.05
N ALA A 238 -8.20 -8.90 -11.03
CA ALA A 238 -7.69 -7.52 -11.07
C ALA A 238 -6.16 -7.44 -10.92
N GLN A 239 -5.46 -8.60 -10.80
CA GLN A 239 -4.00 -8.72 -10.71
C GLN A 239 -3.38 -8.06 -9.47
N VAL A 240 -4.04 -8.21 -8.32
CA VAL A 240 -3.49 -7.82 -7.02
C VAL A 240 -2.18 -8.56 -6.73
N ASP A 241 -1.20 -7.88 -6.11
CA ASP A 241 0.10 -8.50 -5.81
C ASP A 241 0.10 -9.26 -4.49
N VAL A 242 -0.68 -8.79 -3.51
CA VAL A 242 -0.77 -9.41 -2.19
C VAL A 242 -2.18 -9.31 -1.60
N ILE A 243 -2.65 -10.38 -1.01
CA ILE A 243 -3.90 -10.42 -0.24
C ILE A 243 -3.57 -10.30 1.24
N THR A 244 -4.27 -9.42 1.94
CA THR A 244 -4.22 -9.35 3.40
C THR A 244 -5.46 -9.99 4.01
N LEU A 245 -5.30 -11.16 4.63
CA LEU A 245 -6.35 -11.77 5.43
C LEU A 245 -6.38 -11.07 6.80
N ASP A 246 -7.31 -10.12 6.95
CA ASP A 246 -7.28 -9.09 7.97
C ASP A 246 -8.40 -9.26 9.00
N THR A 247 -8.04 -9.65 10.22
CA THR A 247 -8.97 -9.88 11.35
C THR A 247 -8.45 -9.25 12.64
N ALA A 248 -9.34 -9.03 13.61
CA ALA A 248 -8.94 -8.54 14.93
C ALA A 248 -8.12 -9.59 15.71
N HIS A 249 -8.31 -10.88 15.42
CA HIS A 249 -7.59 -12.00 16.04
C HIS A 249 -7.22 -13.04 14.98
N GLY A 250 -5.99 -12.94 14.46
CA GLY A 250 -5.47 -13.82 13.41
C GLY A 250 -5.20 -15.25 13.85
N HIS A 251 -4.94 -15.48 15.15
CA HIS A 251 -4.72 -16.84 15.69
C HIS A 251 -6.05 -17.54 15.97
N SER A 252 -6.86 -17.65 14.94
CA SER A 252 -8.15 -18.36 15.01
C SER A 252 -8.25 -19.44 13.94
N LYS A 253 -9.02 -20.47 14.21
CA LYS A 253 -9.22 -21.60 13.26
C LYS A 253 -9.67 -21.09 11.88
N GLY A 254 -10.61 -20.14 11.85
CA GLY A 254 -11.12 -19.59 10.59
C GLY A 254 -10.05 -18.90 9.75
N VAL A 255 -9.10 -18.17 10.37
CA VAL A 255 -7.99 -17.52 9.67
C VAL A 255 -7.00 -18.55 9.15
N ILE A 256 -6.59 -19.52 9.97
CA ILE A 256 -5.69 -20.61 9.57
C ILE A 256 -6.26 -21.39 8.39
N ASP A 257 -7.54 -21.80 8.48
CA ASP A 257 -8.23 -22.50 7.40
C ASP A 257 -8.38 -21.62 6.14
N GLY A 258 -8.61 -20.30 6.32
CA GLY A 258 -8.68 -19.32 5.24
C GLY A 258 -7.37 -19.21 4.46
N VAL A 259 -6.22 -19.11 5.14
CA VAL A 259 -4.90 -19.13 4.51
C VAL A 259 -4.71 -20.40 3.68
N LYS A 260 -4.96 -21.57 4.28
CA LYS A 260 -4.85 -22.87 3.59
C LYS A 260 -5.74 -22.93 2.35
N LYS A 261 -6.99 -22.45 2.45
CA LYS A 261 -7.96 -22.45 1.34
C LYS A 261 -7.51 -21.55 0.18
N ILE A 262 -7.00 -20.36 0.48
CA ILE A 262 -6.49 -19.45 -0.56
C ILE A 262 -5.25 -20.06 -1.22
N LYS A 263 -4.27 -20.56 -0.45
CA LYS A 263 -3.06 -21.19 -0.98
C LYS A 263 -3.34 -22.45 -1.80
N ALA A 264 -4.35 -23.23 -1.44
CA ALA A 264 -4.73 -24.41 -2.21
C ALA A 264 -5.24 -24.05 -3.61
N LYS A 265 -5.93 -22.89 -3.78
CA LYS A 265 -6.42 -22.42 -5.08
C LYS A 265 -5.39 -21.56 -5.84
N TYR A 266 -4.62 -20.75 -5.13
CA TYR A 266 -3.64 -19.81 -5.65
C TYR A 266 -2.28 -19.96 -4.94
N PRO A 267 -1.48 -21.01 -5.26
CA PRO A 267 -0.23 -21.30 -4.55
C PRO A 267 0.78 -20.14 -4.57
N ASP A 268 0.85 -19.40 -5.68
CA ASP A 268 1.83 -18.32 -5.90
C ASP A 268 1.37 -16.97 -5.34
N LEU A 269 0.08 -16.84 -4.97
CA LEU A 269 -0.47 -15.59 -4.44
C LEU A 269 0.13 -15.30 -3.06
N GLN A 270 0.67 -14.10 -2.88
CA GLN A 270 1.25 -13.69 -1.61
C GLN A 270 0.16 -13.37 -0.59
N ILE A 271 0.30 -13.88 0.63
CA ILE A 271 -0.69 -13.71 1.70
C ILE A 271 -0.04 -13.08 2.92
N ILE A 272 -0.56 -11.94 3.36
CA ILE A 272 -0.35 -11.37 4.68
C ILE A 272 -1.47 -11.88 5.59
N ALA A 273 -1.16 -12.53 6.70
CA ALA A 273 -2.16 -13.00 7.65
C ALA A 273 -2.01 -12.30 9.01
N GLY A 274 -3.11 -11.92 9.63
CA GLY A 274 -3.09 -11.27 10.94
C GLY A 274 -4.48 -10.78 11.40
N ASN A 275 -4.53 -10.08 12.58
CA ASN A 275 -3.39 -9.66 13.37
C ASN A 275 -3.06 -10.67 14.48
N VAL A 276 -1.81 -10.76 14.81
CA VAL A 276 -1.30 -11.62 15.90
C VAL A 276 -0.36 -10.85 16.82
N ALA A 277 0.03 -11.45 17.95
CA ALA A 277 0.96 -10.84 18.89
C ALA A 277 1.86 -11.88 19.61
N THR A 278 1.88 -13.14 19.17
CA THR A 278 2.62 -14.21 19.84
C THR A 278 3.42 -15.06 18.85
N ALA A 279 4.53 -15.63 19.31
CA ALA A 279 5.36 -16.56 18.54
C ALA A 279 4.54 -17.77 18.06
N GLU A 280 3.69 -18.34 18.93
CA GLU A 280 2.85 -19.48 18.58
C GLU A 280 1.91 -19.18 17.40
N ALA A 281 1.23 -18.00 17.42
CA ALA A 281 0.38 -17.58 16.34
C ALA A 281 1.15 -17.37 15.03
N THR A 282 2.36 -16.84 15.12
CA THR A 282 3.26 -16.66 13.97
C THR A 282 3.61 -17.99 13.33
N ARG A 283 4.02 -18.99 14.14
CA ARG A 283 4.30 -20.33 13.67
C ARG A 283 3.11 -20.96 12.96
N ASP A 284 1.94 -20.97 13.62
CA ASP A 284 0.75 -21.66 13.10
C ASP A 284 0.27 -21.06 11.76
N LEU A 285 0.39 -19.73 11.59
CA LEU A 285 0.07 -19.07 10.32
C LEU A 285 1.14 -19.30 9.25
N ALA A 286 2.42 -19.34 9.62
CA ALA A 286 3.50 -19.69 8.70
C ALA A 286 3.35 -21.12 8.18
N GLU A 287 3.05 -22.09 9.05
CA GLU A 287 2.77 -23.48 8.69
C GLU A 287 1.50 -23.62 7.84
N ALA A 288 0.53 -22.72 8.00
CA ALA A 288 -0.65 -22.66 7.14
C ALA A 288 -0.35 -22.14 5.72
N GLY A 289 0.83 -21.54 5.48
CA GLY A 289 1.27 -21.04 4.19
C GLY A 289 1.18 -19.53 4.04
N ALA A 290 1.04 -18.75 5.11
CA ALA A 290 1.15 -17.29 5.03
C ALA A 290 2.58 -16.87 4.65
N ASP A 291 2.71 -15.90 3.76
CA ASP A 291 4.01 -15.37 3.31
C ASP A 291 4.50 -14.23 4.23
N PHE A 292 3.58 -13.58 4.94
CA PHE A 292 3.86 -12.53 5.92
C PHE A 292 2.92 -12.65 7.11
N ILE A 293 3.41 -12.24 8.27
CA ILE A 293 2.60 -12.17 9.48
C ILE A 293 2.42 -10.70 9.88
N LYS A 294 1.18 -10.26 10.02
CA LYS A 294 0.84 -8.91 10.47
C LYS A 294 0.67 -8.88 11.98
N VAL A 295 1.57 -8.16 12.66
CA VAL A 295 1.70 -8.13 14.11
C VAL A 295 1.10 -6.85 14.69
N GLY A 296 0.15 -7.02 15.61
CA GLY A 296 -0.45 -5.88 16.30
C GLY A 296 -1.84 -6.19 16.82
N ILE A 297 -1.93 -6.73 18.03
CA ILE A 297 -3.21 -6.82 18.73
C ILE A 297 -3.49 -5.48 19.37
N VAL A 298 -4.11 -4.66 18.54
CA VAL A 298 -4.79 -3.40 18.82
C VAL A 298 -3.94 -2.30 19.48
N PRO A 299 -2.75 -2.00 18.99
CA PRO A 299 -1.98 -0.86 19.49
C PRO A 299 -2.40 0.49 18.87
N GLY A 300 -3.36 0.50 17.92
CA GLY A 300 -3.77 1.68 17.17
C GLY A 300 -4.48 2.73 18.03
N SER A 301 -4.32 4.02 17.68
CA SER A 301 -4.83 5.18 18.44
C SER A 301 -6.34 5.27 18.57
N ILE A 302 -7.08 4.59 17.69
CA ILE A 302 -8.56 4.59 17.64
C ILE A 302 -9.17 3.24 18.03
N CYS A 303 -8.35 2.33 18.54
CA CYS A 303 -8.82 1.03 18.97
C CYS A 303 -9.07 0.99 20.48
N THR A 304 -10.17 0.38 20.90
CA THR A 304 -10.54 0.24 22.31
C THR A 304 -10.59 -1.22 22.77
N THR A 305 -10.17 -2.20 21.96
CA THR A 305 -10.21 -3.62 22.30
C THR A 305 -9.48 -3.93 23.62
N ARG A 306 -8.33 -3.30 23.88
CA ARG A 306 -7.59 -3.51 25.16
C ARG A 306 -8.39 -3.09 26.39
N ILE A 307 -9.26 -2.10 26.24
CA ILE A 307 -10.14 -1.60 27.32
C ILE A 307 -11.43 -2.41 27.36
N VAL A 308 -12.06 -2.68 26.20
CA VAL A 308 -13.34 -3.37 26.11
C VAL A 308 -13.21 -4.87 26.38
N ALA A 309 -12.21 -5.53 25.81
CA ALA A 309 -12.00 -6.97 25.92
C ALA A 309 -10.87 -7.35 26.90
N GLY A 310 -10.01 -6.41 27.31
CA GLY A 310 -8.89 -6.67 28.21
C GLY A 310 -7.74 -7.48 27.57
N VAL A 311 -7.68 -7.56 26.23
CA VAL A 311 -6.72 -8.38 25.49
C VAL A 311 -5.75 -7.52 24.70
N GLY A 312 -4.47 -7.86 24.70
CA GLY A 312 -3.44 -7.19 23.92
C GLY A 312 -2.03 -7.48 24.43
N VAL A 313 -1.04 -7.13 23.61
CA VAL A 313 0.39 -7.19 23.96
C VAL A 313 1.01 -5.85 23.57
N PRO A 314 1.87 -5.25 24.39
CA PRO A 314 2.65 -4.06 24.03
C PRO A 314 3.46 -4.30 22.74
N GLN A 315 3.41 -3.33 21.83
CA GLN A 315 3.69 -3.57 20.39
C GLN A 315 5.13 -3.98 20.11
N LEU A 316 6.12 -3.36 20.77
CA LEU A 316 7.53 -3.73 20.53
C LEU A 316 7.78 -5.18 20.92
N THR A 317 7.31 -5.61 22.10
CA THR A 317 7.45 -7.01 22.53
C THR A 317 6.74 -7.98 21.57
N ALA A 318 5.54 -7.63 21.10
CA ALA A 318 4.84 -8.46 20.11
C ALA A 318 5.64 -8.59 18.82
N VAL A 319 6.22 -7.49 18.32
CA VAL A 319 7.05 -7.50 17.11
C VAL A 319 8.28 -8.38 17.30
N MET A 320 9.02 -8.22 18.41
CA MET A 320 10.23 -9.01 18.68
C MET A 320 9.94 -10.51 18.79
N ASP A 321 8.90 -10.90 19.56
CA ASP A 321 8.53 -12.31 19.71
C ASP A 321 8.11 -12.94 18.38
N CYS A 322 7.30 -12.22 17.60
CA CYS A 322 6.83 -12.71 16.30
C CYS A 322 7.96 -12.73 15.26
N ALA A 323 8.87 -11.75 15.27
CA ALA A 323 10.00 -11.69 14.34
C ALA A 323 11.00 -12.83 14.60
N GLU A 324 11.31 -13.12 15.86
CA GLU A 324 12.17 -14.25 16.22
C GLU A 324 11.60 -15.57 15.70
N GLU A 325 10.30 -15.80 15.87
CA GLU A 325 9.66 -17.02 15.40
C GLU A 325 9.53 -17.03 13.88
N GLY A 326 9.14 -15.90 13.26
CA GLY A 326 9.02 -15.77 11.82
C GLY A 326 10.31 -16.11 11.08
N ARG A 327 11.47 -15.70 11.61
CA ARG A 327 12.80 -16.04 11.06
C ARG A 327 13.06 -17.55 11.03
N LYS A 328 12.62 -18.30 12.03
CA LYS A 328 12.76 -19.78 12.07
C LYS A 328 12.00 -20.45 10.92
N HIS A 329 10.90 -19.84 10.47
CA HIS A 329 10.06 -20.32 9.40
C HIS A 329 10.33 -19.62 8.04
N GLY A 330 11.24 -18.65 7.99
CA GLY A 330 11.51 -17.86 6.79
C GLY A 330 10.35 -16.94 6.39
N VAL A 331 9.49 -16.57 7.34
CA VAL A 331 8.32 -15.71 7.13
C VAL A 331 8.52 -14.38 7.85
N PRO A 332 8.65 -13.24 7.11
CA PRO A 332 8.86 -11.94 7.72
C PRO A 332 7.60 -11.40 8.39
N VAL A 333 7.79 -10.47 9.35
CA VAL A 333 6.69 -9.86 10.09
C VAL A 333 6.54 -8.37 9.75
N ILE A 334 5.30 -7.89 9.75
CA ILE A 334 4.93 -6.50 9.52
C ILE A 334 4.41 -5.93 10.83
N ALA A 335 5.00 -4.82 11.31
CA ALA A 335 4.53 -4.12 12.50
C ALA A 335 3.32 -3.23 12.14
N ASP A 336 2.14 -3.55 12.69
CA ASP A 336 0.88 -2.84 12.40
C ASP A 336 0.37 -2.10 13.63
N GLY A 337 0.44 -0.76 13.59
CA GLY A 337 -0.08 0.14 14.60
C GLY A 337 0.88 0.45 15.75
N GLY A 338 0.46 1.38 16.63
CA GLY A 338 1.25 1.88 17.75
C GLY A 338 2.34 2.89 17.37
N LEU A 339 2.49 3.18 16.10
CA LEU A 339 3.49 4.09 15.55
C LEU A 339 2.98 5.54 15.58
N LYS A 340 3.78 6.44 16.14
CA LYS A 340 3.47 7.87 16.29
C LYS A 340 4.47 8.76 15.58
N TYR A 341 5.73 8.36 15.57
CA TYR A 341 6.87 9.10 15.02
C TYR A 341 7.76 8.18 14.17
N SER A 342 8.64 8.75 13.37
CA SER A 342 9.65 7.99 12.62
C SER A 342 10.57 7.16 13.51
N GLY A 343 10.86 7.63 14.72
CA GLY A 343 11.62 6.88 15.71
C GLY A 343 10.97 5.55 16.13
N ASP A 344 9.64 5.51 16.18
CA ASP A 344 8.92 4.25 16.47
C ASP A 344 9.06 3.25 15.31
N ILE A 345 9.09 3.75 14.08
CA ILE A 345 9.34 2.92 12.89
C ILE A 345 10.77 2.33 12.96
N VAL A 346 11.78 3.14 13.32
CA VAL A 346 13.16 2.64 13.52
C VAL A 346 13.19 1.54 14.58
N LYS A 347 12.51 1.75 15.72
CA LYS A 347 12.42 0.74 16.80
C LYS A 347 11.70 -0.54 16.34
N ALA A 348 10.64 -0.42 15.55
CA ALA A 348 9.93 -1.59 15.00
C ALA A 348 10.81 -2.40 14.04
N LEU A 349 11.54 -1.72 13.14
CA LEU A 349 12.47 -2.35 12.21
C LEU A 349 13.66 -2.98 12.96
N ALA A 350 14.23 -2.29 13.93
CA ALA A 350 15.26 -2.82 14.83
C ALA A 350 14.77 -4.02 15.66
N GLY A 351 13.47 -4.05 16.00
CA GLY A 351 12.80 -5.19 16.65
C GLY A 351 12.53 -6.38 15.73
N GLY A 352 12.90 -6.29 14.45
CA GLY A 352 12.83 -7.37 13.48
C GLY A 352 11.64 -7.32 12.50
N ALA A 353 10.85 -6.24 12.49
CA ALA A 353 9.86 -6.05 11.44
C ALA A 353 10.53 -5.76 10.09
N CYS A 354 10.01 -6.37 9.01
CA CYS A 354 10.48 -6.07 7.64
C CYS A 354 9.83 -4.81 7.06
N ALA A 355 8.65 -4.45 7.56
CA ALA A 355 7.90 -3.26 7.16
C ALA A 355 6.97 -2.81 8.29
N CYS A 356 6.50 -1.55 8.20
CA CYS A 356 5.56 -0.94 9.13
C CYS A 356 4.27 -0.53 8.42
N MET A 357 3.12 -0.95 8.95
CA MET A 357 1.81 -0.55 8.47
C MET A 357 1.28 0.61 9.30
N MET A 358 0.82 1.67 8.62
CA MET A 358 0.44 2.93 9.22
C MET A 358 -1.02 3.28 8.91
N GLY A 359 -1.81 3.57 9.94
CA GLY A 359 -3.17 4.12 9.84
C GLY A 359 -3.19 5.62 10.15
N SER A 360 -3.14 5.99 11.43
CA SER A 360 -3.27 7.39 11.90
C SER A 360 -2.23 8.34 11.32
N MET A 361 -1.03 7.87 11.04
CA MET A 361 0.03 8.70 10.47
C MET A 361 -0.32 9.18 9.06
N LEU A 362 -1.11 8.41 8.31
CA LEU A 362 -1.49 8.67 6.92
C LEU A 362 -2.93 9.13 6.75
N ALA A 363 -3.80 8.93 7.74
CA ALA A 363 -5.23 9.25 7.66
C ALA A 363 -5.51 10.74 7.39
N GLY A 364 -4.59 11.65 7.79
CA GLY A 364 -4.68 13.09 7.54
C GLY A 364 -4.18 13.53 6.16
N CYS A 365 -3.60 12.63 5.36
CA CYS A 365 -3.06 12.95 4.04
C CYS A 365 -4.18 13.18 3.01
N GLU A 366 -3.87 13.95 1.96
CA GLU A 366 -4.81 14.29 0.89
C GLU A 366 -5.42 13.06 0.22
N GLU A 367 -4.63 12.04 -0.01
CA GLU A 367 -5.01 10.82 -0.74
C GLU A 367 -5.84 9.83 0.09
N ALA A 368 -5.92 10.02 1.42
CA ALA A 368 -6.78 9.21 2.27
C ALA A 368 -8.26 9.46 1.95
N PRO A 369 -9.14 8.43 1.93
CA PRO A 369 -10.54 8.57 1.54
C PRO A 369 -11.43 9.24 2.60
N GLY A 370 -10.96 9.44 3.84
CA GLY A 370 -11.69 10.11 4.90
C GLY A 370 -12.18 11.50 4.46
N GLU A 371 -13.42 11.84 4.82
CA GLU A 371 -14.02 13.13 4.47
C GLU A 371 -13.26 14.31 5.09
N MET A 372 -13.23 15.42 4.36
CA MET A 372 -12.62 16.65 4.84
C MET A 372 -13.63 17.40 5.73
N GLU A 373 -13.19 17.79 6.91
CA GLU A 373 -13.96 18.61 7.87
C GLU A 373 -13.23 19.92 8.18
N ILE A 374 -13.99 21.00 8.34
CA ILE A 374 -13.48 22.26 8.90
C ILE A 374 -13.97 22.39 10.32
N TYR A 375 -13.05 22.48 11.27
CA TYR A 375 -13.35 22.66 12.68
C TYR A 375 -12.45 23.74 13.28
N GLN A 376 -13.06 24.72 13.95
CA GLN A 376 -12.34 25.87 14.53
C GLN A 376 -11.37 26.55 13.55
N GLY A 377 -11.79 26.69 12.26
CA GLY A 377 -11.00 27.32 11.22
C GLY A 377 -9.82 26.51 10.69
N ARG A 378 -9.68 25.23 11.09
CA ARG A 378 -8.63 24.33 10.61
C ARG A 378 -9.24 23.14 9.86
N SER A 379 -8.50 22.63 8.89
CA SER A 379 -8.90 21.45 8.10
C SER A 379 -8.48 20.16 8.81
N TYR A 380 -9.41 19.21 8.85
CA TYR A 380 -9.24 17.87 9.40
C TYR A 380 -9.76 16.83 8.42
N LYS A 381 -9.35 15.58 8.61
CA LYS A 381 -9.93 14.43 7.93
C LYS A 381 -10.56 13.49 8.94
N VAL A 382 -11.72 12.93 8.60
CA VAL A 382 -12.37 11.89 9.37
C VAL A 382 -11.46 10.67 9.41
N TYR A 383 -11.26 10.14 10.59
CA TYR A 383 -10.49 8.92 10.83
C TYR A 383 -11.23 8.05 11.85
N ARG A 384 -11.47 6.77 11.49
CA ARG A 384 -12.20 5.86 12.36
C ARG A 384 -11.56 4.48 12.42
N GLY A 385 -11.74 3.81 13.56
CA GLY A 385 -11.40 2.42 13.76
C GLY A 385 -12.31 1.49 12.98
N MET A 386 -11.78 0.40 12.45
CA MET A 386 -12.61 -0.63 11.81
C MET A 386 -13.58 -1.31 12.77
N GLY A 387 -13.34 -1.22 14.09
CA GLY A 387 -14.27 -1.61 15.16
C GLY A 387 -15.21 -0.51 15.67
N SER A 388 -15.24 0.66 15.03
CA SER A 388 -16.19 1.72 15.33
C SER A 388 -17.58 1.34 14.83
N LEU A 389 -18.63 1.96 15.41
CA LEU A 389 -20.01 1.65 15.06
C LEU A 389 -20.27 1.89 13.57
N GLY A 390 -19.87 3.06 13.04
CA GLY A 390 -20.08 3.40 11.64
C GLY A 390 -19.27 2.56 10.66
N ALA A 391 -18.10 2.03 11.05
CA ALA A 391 -17.35 1.09 10.22
C ALA A 391 -18.02 -0.30 10.23
N MET A 392 -18.51 -0.76 11.39
CA MET A 392 -19.21 -2.05 11.52
C MET A 392 -20.52 -2.09 10.74
N GLU A 393 -21.29 -0.99 10.74
CA GLU A 393 -22.51 -0.84 9.95
C GLU A 393 -22.25 -0.89 8.43
N LYS A 394 -21.08 -0.48 7.97
CA LYS A 394 -20.66 -0.52 6.56
C LYS A 394 -20.04 -1.84 6.13
N GLY A 395 -19.84 -2.82 7.04
CA GLY A 395 -19.41 -4.17 6.69
C GLY A 395 -18.17 -4.70 7.43
N SER A 396 -17.53 -3.92 8.33
CA SER A 396 -16.35 -4.39 9.07
C SER A 396 -16.66 -5.24 10.31
N SER A 397 -17.94 -5.55 10.58
CA SER A 397 -18.37 -6.36 11.71
C SER A 397 -17.81 -7.79 11.72
N ASP A 398 -17.51 -8.34 10.53
CA ASP A 398 -16.87 -9.64 10.37
C ASP A 398 -15.45 -9.69 10.96
N ARG A 399 -14.70 -8.57 10.90
CA ARG A 399 -13.37 -8.43 11.50
C ARG A 399 -13.38 -8.73 13.00
N TYR A 400 -14.50 -8.43 13.68
CA TYR A 400 -14.73 -8.57 15.12
C TYR A 400 -15.66 -9.74 15.46
N PHE A 401 -15.91 -10.65 14.52
CA PHE A 401 -16.78 -11.81 14.69
C PHE A 401 -18.22 -11.46 15.12
N GLN A 402 -18.71 -10.30 14.70
CA GLN A 402 -20.07 -9.80 15.06
C GLN A 402 -21.04 -9.78 13.88
N ASN A 403 -20.81 -10.61 12.87
CA ASN A 403 -21.74 -10.75 11.74
C ASN A 403 -23.10 -11.27 12.19
N GLY A 404 -24.18 -10.60 11.73
CA GLY A 404 -25.57 -11.01 12.01
C GLY A 404 -26.05 -10.68 13.41
N THR A 405 -25.28 -9.94 14.22
CA THR A 405 -25.73 -9.49 15.54
C THR A 405 -26.73 -8.33 15.41
N LYS A 406 -27.76 -8.31 16.28
CA LYS A 406 -28.78 -7.23 16.29
C LYS A 406 -28.22 -5.90 16.83
N LYS A 407 -27.17 -5.95 17.63
CA LYS A 407 -26.55 -4.79 18.26
C LYS A 407 -25.05 -5.04 18.37
N PHE A 408 -24.24 -4.11 17.83
CA PHE A 408 -22.79 -4.20 17.90
C PHE A 408 -22.23 -3.80 19.26
N VAL A 409 -21.11 -4.43 19.65
CA VAL A 409 -20.24 -4.00 20.74
C VAL A 409 -19.00 -3.40 20.10
N PRO A 410 -18.88 -2.05 20.00
CA PRO A 410 -17.75 -1.43 19.32
C PRO A 410 -16.44 -1.64 20.08
N GLU A 411 -15.39 -1.90 19.32
CA GLU A 411 -14.00 -1.99 19.79
C GLU A 411 -13.11 -0.91 19.16
N GLY A 412 -13.69 0.20 18.76
CA GLY A 412 -13.02 1.35 18.18
C GLY A 412 -13.87 2.60 18.25
N VAL A 413 -13.23 3.74 18.07
CA VAL A 413 -13.86 5.06 18.07
C VAL A 413 -13.75 5.72 16.70
N GLU A 414 -14.57 6.76 16.51
CA GLU A 414 -14.52 7.67 15.37
C GLU A 414 -13.97 9.02 15.84
N GLY A 415 -13.17 9.66 15.01
CA GLY A 415 -12.57 10.94 15.33
C GLY A 415 -12.07 11.64 14.07
N ARG A 416 -11.27 12.65 14.25
CA ARG A 416 -10.63 13.40 13.18
C ARG A 416 -9.15 13.58 13.45
N VAL A 417 -8.39 13.70 12.39
CA VAL A 417 -6.95 14.01 12.43
C VAL A 417 -6.68 15.27 11.62
N ALA A 418 -5.68 16.05 12.01
CA ALA A 418 -5.30 17.25 11.27
C ALA A 418 -4.94 16.89 9.82
N TYR A 419 -5.39 17.72 8.88
CA TYR A 419 -4.98 17.61 7.48
C TYR A 419 -3.49 17.89 7.32
N LYS A 420 -2.79 17.07 6.54
CA LYS A 420 -1.33 17.07 6.42
C LYS A 420 -0.81 17.40 5.02
N GLY A 421 -1.71 17.64 4.03
CA GLY A 421 -1.30 17.75 2.63
C GLY A 421 -0.98 16.41 1.97
N PRO A 422 -0.22 16.41 0.87
CA PRO A 422 0.14 15.22 0.13
C PRO A 422 0.88 14.18 0.98
N VAL A 423 0.61 12.90 0.74
CA VAL A 423 1.28 11.81 1.46
C VAL A 423 2.79 11.78 1.22
N ALA A 424 3.24 12.21 0.04
CA ALA A 424 4.66 12.31 -0.31
C ALA A 424 5.45 13.14 0.70
N ASP A 425 4.91 14.27 1.15
CA ASP A 425 5.54 15.14 2.16
C ASP A 425 5.67 14.42 3.52
N THR A 426 4.62 13.71 3.92
CA THR A 426 4.64 12.91 5.15
C THR A 426 5.69 11.79 5.05
N LEU A 427 5.70 11.05 3.94
CA LEU A 427 6.66 9.96 3.72
C LEU A 427 8.10 10.48 3.67
N TYR A 428 8.33 11.65 3.04
CA TYR A 428 9.66 12.28 3.01
C TYR A 428 10.21 12.52 4.43
N GLN A 429 9.39 13.05 5.34
CA GLN A 429 9.79 13.26 6.74
C GLN A 429 10.05 11.94 7.48
N LEU A 430 9.19 10.93 7.27
CA LEU A 430 9.36 9.61 7.89
C LEU A 430 10.64 8.91 7.39
N ILE A 431 10.88 8.91 6.10
CA ILE A 431 12.08 8.35 5.47
C ILE A 431 13.33 9.06 5.98
N GLY A 432 13.30 10.38 6.08
CA GLY A 432 14.39 11.16 6.65
C GLY A 432 14.72 10.75 8.09
N GLY A 433 13.69 10.58 8.92
CA GLY A 433 13.84 10.12 10.31
C GLY A 433 14.37 8.68 10.42
N ILE A 434 13.92 7.76 9.55
CA ILE A 434 14.41 6.37 9.50
C ILE A 434 15.91 6.38 9.12
N ARG A 435 16.28 7.10 8.07
CA ARG A 435 17.67 7.23 7.63
C ARG A 435 18.58 7.82 8.72
N SER A 436 18.08 8.84 9.43
CA SER A 436 18.79 9.42 10.55
C SER A 436 19.04 8.38 11.66
N GLY A 437 18.01 7.63 12.06
CA GLY A 437 18.14 6.55 13.05
C GLY A 437 19.16 5.49 12.64
N MET A 438 19.11 5.03 11.38
CA MET A 438 20.08 4.07 10.84
C MET A 438 21.50 4.65 10.83
N GLY A 439 21.66 5.94 10.52
CA GLY A 439 22.94 6.63 10.60
C GLY A 439 23.52 6.64 12.00
N TYR A 440 22.71 6.94 13.03
CA TYR A 440 23.14 6.87 14.44
C TYR A 440 23.52 5.46 14.90
N LEU A 441 22.93 4.44 14.30
CA LEU A 441 23.17 3.04 14.64
C LEU A 441 24.27 2.38 13.80
N GLY A 442 24.83 3.10 12.79
CA GLY A 442 25.84 2.56 11.90
C GLY A 442 25.31 1.40 11.06
N ALA A 443 24.02 1.42 10.67
CA ALA A 443 23.35 0.36 9.94
C ALA A 443 23.14 0.75 8.47
N PRO A 444 23.94 0.22 7.52
CA PRO A 444 23.78 0.49 6.08
C PRO A 444 22.47 -0.04 5.49
N THR A 445 21.97 -1.15 6.03
CA THR A 445 20.75 -1.84 5.59
C THR A 445 19.79 -2.12 6.74
N LEU A 446 18.57 -2.54 6.43
CA LEU A 446 17.59 -2.93 7.48
C LEU A 446 18.01 -4.21 8.20
N GLU A 447 18.75 -5.11 7.56
CA GLU A 447 19.29 -6.30 8.22
C GLU A 447 20.37 -5.92 9.23
N ASP A 448 21.32 -5.03 8.85
CA ASP A 448 22.31 -4.49 9.79
C ASP A 448 21.65 -3.77 10.96
N LEU A 449 20.54 -3.06 10.71
CA LEU A 449 19.76 -2.40 11.77
C LEU A 449 19.24 -3.42 12.79
N PHE A 450 18.65 -4.51 12.32
CA PHE A 450 18.15 -5.59 13.19
C PHE A 450 19.27 -6.29 13.95
N GLU A 451 20.37 -6.63 13.28
CA GLU A 451 21.48 -7.40 13.89
C GLU A 451 22.27 -6.61 14.92
N ASN A 452 22.44 -5.30 14.71
CA ASN A 452 23.32 -4.46 15.53
C ASN A 452 22.58 -3.60 16.55
N ALA A 453 21.25 -3.54 16.53
CA ALA A 453 20.49 -2.68 17.44
C ALA A 453 20.47 -3.22 18.86
N GLY A 454 20.71 -2.32 19.83
CA GLY A 454 20.49 -2.58 21.25
C GLY A 454 19.44 -1.61 21.81
N PHE A 455 18.58 -2.11 22.71
CA PHE A 455 17.59 -1.30 23.39
C PHE A 455 17.95 -1.07 24.84
N VAL A 456 17.67 0.14 25.34
CA VAL A 456 17.63 0.45 26.77
C VAL A 456 16.20 0.78 27.17
N VAL A 457 15.80 0.29 28.34
CA VAL A 457 14.49 0.63 28.92
C VAL A 457 14.60 1.99 29.58
N GLN A 458 13.65 2.87 29.32
CA GLN A 458 13.56 4.19 29.94
C GLN A 458 12.43 4.29 30.96
N THR A 459 12.53 5.21 31.87
CA THR A 459 11.50 5.55 32.86
C THR A 459 10.53 6.60 32.28
N ALA A 460 9.44 6.89 33.00
CA ALA A 460 8.53 7.99 32.64
C ALA A 460 9.27 9.36 32.58
N SER A 461 10.34 9.54 33.40
CA SER A 461 11.18 10.74 33.33
C SER A 461 12.01 10.77 32.04
N GLY A 462 12.53 9.62 31.60
CA GLY A 462 13.23 9.50 30.30
C GLY A 462 12.30 9.78 29.09
N ILE A 463 11.05 9.39 29.18
CA ILE A 463 10.06 9.73 28.14
C ILE A 463 9.89 11.25 28.06
N ARG A 464 9.76 11.94 29.20
CA ARG A 464 9.67 13.42 29.22
C ARG A 464 10.94 14.07 28.67
N GLU A 465 12.11 13.58 29.01
CA GLU A 465 13.42 14.06 28.51
C GLU A 465 13.54 13.87 26.98
N SER A 466 12.87 12.85 26.40
CA SER A 466 12.87 12.57 24.97
C SER A 466 12.05 13.58 24.13
N HIS A 467 11.19 14.36 24.77
CA HIS A 467 10.41 15.41 24.13
C HIS A 467 10.97 16.80 24.46
N PRO A 468 10.78 17.81 23.59
CA PRO A 468 11.09 19.18 23.95
C PRO A 468 10.45 19.56 25.28
N HIS A 469 11.23 20.03 26.23
CA HIS A 469 10.78 20.42 27.58
C HIS A 469 11.43 21.76 27.98
N ASP A 470 10.82 22.45 28.93
CA ASP A 470 11.26 23.73 29.46
C ASP A 470 11.35 24.87 28.40
N ILE A 471 10.65 24.74 27.26
CA ILE A 471 10.54 25.74 26.21
C ILE A 471 9.11 25.86 25.69
N ASN A 472 8.77 27.03 25.15
CA ASN A 472 7.56 27.21 24.35
C ASN A 472 7.91 27.06 22.87
N ILE A 473 7.31 26.10 22.17
CA ILE A 473 7.52 25.93 20.73
C ILE A 473 6.82 27.08 20.00
N THR A 474 7.59 27.92 19.35
CA THR A 474 7.08 29.07 18.58
C THR A 474 6.95 28.76 17.09
N LYS A 475 7.61 27.72 16.61
CA LYS A 475 7.52 27.23 15.23
C LYS A 475 7.55 25.70 15.25
N GLU A 476 6.46 25.08 14.81
CA GLU A 476 6.37 23.62 14.70
C GLU A 476 7.33 23.07 13.64
N ALA A 477 7.91 21.92 13.90
CA ALA A 477 8.67 21.17 12.92
C ALA A 477 7.72 20.28 12.10
N PRO A 478 7.96 20.05 10.81
CA PRO A 478 7.06 19.26 9.96
C PRO A 478 6.93 17.80 10.38
N ASN A 479 7.88 17.30 11.18
CA ASN A 479 7.94 15.91 11.67
C ASN A 479 7.70 15.78 13.19
N TYR A 480 7.37 16.87 13.86
CA TYR A 480 7.07 16.89 15.30
C TYR A 480 5.91 17.84 15.59
N SER A 481 4.85 17.33 16.19
CA SER A 481 3.73 18.10 16.73
C SER A 481 3.50 17.71 18.18
N VAL A 482 3.22 18.69 19.03
CA VAL A 482 2.77 18.43 20.40
C VAL A 482 1.36 17.83 20.28
N ARG A 483 1.18 16.61 20.81
CA ARG A 483 -0.14 16.01 20.97
C ARG A 483 -0.65 16.42 22.33
N GLU A 484 -1.77 17.16 22.34
CA GLU A 484 -2.51 17.46 23.55
C GLU A 484 -3.13 16.20 24.16
#